data_0cdee57442a7a825f75392468a451305
#
_entry.id   0cdee57442a7a825f75392468a451305
#
_cell.length_a   1.000
_cell.length_b   1.000
_cell.length_c   1.000
_cell.angle_alpha   90.00
_cell.angle_beta   90.00
_cell.angle_gamma   90.00
#
_symmetry.space_group_name_H-M   'P 1'
#
loop_
_entity.id
_entity.type
_entity.pdbx_description
1 polymer ?
#
loop_
_entity_poly.entity_id
_entity_poly.type
_entity_poly.pdbx_seq_one_letter_code
_entity_poly.pdbx_strand_id
1 'polypeptide(L)'
;DCLTSFTQLAIDNKYVCPDLDESFDLEIKEGRHPVIEKQLPVGVPYISNDVYLDRETQQIIMITGPNMSGKSAILRQTALIVLMAQMGSFVPAESVRMGIVDKIFTRVGASDNISMGESTFMVEMNETASILNNISERSLVLLDEIGRGTSTYDGISIAWAISEYLHEHPNQPKTLFATHYHELNEMEVTFERIQNFNVSVKELKDTVLFI
;
A
#
# COMPACT_ATOMS: atom_id res chain seq x y z
N ASP A 1 -9.29 28.04 9.30
CA ASP A 1 -9.68 27.55 7.96
C ASP A 1 -9.38 26.07 7.76
N CYS A 2 -8.13 25.57 7.94
CA CYS A 2 -7.81 24.14 7.75
C CYS A 2 -8.63 23.22 8.67
N LEU A 3 -8.70 23.51 9.97
CA LEU A 3 -9.48 22.70 10.91
C LEU A 3 -10.98 22.68 10.58
N THR A 4 -11.52 23.81 10.13
CA THR A 4 -12.92 23.89 9.69
C THR A 4 -13.15 23.01 8.46
N SER A 5 -12.20 23.03 7.51
CA SER A 5 -12.26 22.18 6.32
C SER A 5 -12.17 20.68 6.67
N PHE A 6 -11.28 20.31 7.61
CA PHE A 6 -11.20 18.92 8.08
C PHE A 6 -12.47 18.48 8.79
N THR A 7 -13.07 19.36 9.61
CA THR A 7 -14.33 19.07 10.30
C THR A 7 -15.46 18.86 9.30
N GLN A 8 -15.60 19.74 8.31
CA GLN A 8 -16.62 19.62 7.29
C GLN A 8 -16.45 18.34 6.48
N LEU A 9 -15.20 18.04 6.06
CA LEU A 9 -14.86 16.83 5.34
C LEU A 9 -15.22 15.57 6.13
N ALA A 10 -14.92 15.55 7.44
CA ALA A 10 -15.20 14.44 8.31
C ALA A 10 -16.71 14.19 8.46
N ILE A 11 -17.50 15.24 8.65
CA ILE A 11 -18.96 15.14 8.78
C ILE A 11 -19.58 14.66 7.47
N ASP A 12 -19.23 15.28 6.34
CA ASP A 12 -19.83 14.99 5.04
C ASP A 12 -19.53 13.56 4.56
N ASN A 13 -18.37 13.01 4.94
CA ASN A 13 -17.92 11.70 4.47
C ASN A 13 -17.89 10.61 5.54
N LYS A 14 -18.40 10.89 6.74
CA LYS A 14 -18.41 9.96 7.88
C LYS A 14 -17.02 9.39 8.18
N TYR A 15 -16.01 10.26 8.21
CA TYR A 15 -14.66 9.90 8.59
C TYR A 15 -14.55 9.78 10.12
N VAL A 16 -13.66 8.92 10.58
CA VAL A 16 -13.45 8.65 12.00
C VAL A 16 -12.15 9.28 12.50
N CYS A 17 -12.09 9.54 13.80
CA CYS A 17 -10.88 9.99 14.44
C CYS A 17 -9.90 8.82 14.57
N PRO A 18 -8.69 8.89 14.00
CA PRO A 18 -7.68 7.86 14.20
C PRO A 18 -7.11 7.91 15.62
N ASP A 19 -6.75 6.75 16.15
CA ASP A 19 -6.00 6.61 17.40
C ASP A 19 -4.50 6.50 17.08
N LEU A 20 -3.72 7.48 17.53
CA LEU A 20 -2.28 7.55 17.31
C LEU A 20 -1.54 7.26 18.60
N ASP A 21 -0.63 6.27 18.56
CA ASP A 21 0.18 5.86 19.72
C ASP A 21 1.68 5.78 19.37
N GLU A 22 2.49 5.32 20.30
CA GLU A 22 3.95 5.14 20.11
C GLU A 22 4.33 3.74 19.61
N SER A 23 3.34 2.87 19.36
CA SER A 23 3.58 1.51 18.83
C SER A 23 4.21 1.54 17.43
N PHE A 24 4.50 0.35 16.91
CA PHE A 24 4.89 0.16 15.51
C PHE A 24 3.77 -0.42 14.66
N ASP A 25 2.59 -0.61 15.25
CA ASP A 25 1.47 -1.22 14.57
C ASP A 25 0.78 -0.24 13.61
N LEU A 26 0.15 -0.79 12.59
CA LEU A 26 -0.79 -0.10 11.73
C LEU A 26 -2.00 -1.00 11.56
N GLU A 27 -3.12 -0.61 12.13
CA GLU A 27 -4.39 -1.30 12.00
C GLU A 27 -5.44 -0.35 11.39
N ILE A 28 -5.93 -0.70 10.23
CA ILE A 28 -7.00 -0.02 9.51
C ILE A 28 -8.14 -1.01 9.33
N LYS A 29 -9.32 -0.70 9.86
CA LYS A 29 -10.55 -1.47 9.67
C LYS A 29 -11.45 -0.76 8.67
N GLU A 30 -11.99 -1.53 7.72
CA GLU A 30 -12.91 -1.02 6.72
C GLU A 30 -12.38 0.27 6.04
N GLY A 31 -11.09 0.29 5.69
CA GLY A 31 -10.47 1.43 5.02
C GLY A 31 -11.07 1.68 3.64
N ARG A 32 -11.26 2.95 3.28
CA ARG A 32 -11.79 3.39 1.98
C ARG A 32 -10.83 4.35 1.31
N HIS A 33 -10.78 4.31 -0.01
CA HIS A 33 -9.95 5.25 -0.76
C HIS A 33 -10.65 6.60 -0.93
N PRO A 34 -10.16 7.70 -0.32
CA PRO A 34 -10.90 8.97 -0.21
C PRO A 34 -11.25 9.62 -1.54
N VAL A 35 -10.51 9.31 -2.59
CA VAL A 35 -10.75 9.86 -3.94
C VAL A 35 -11.64 8.92 -4.74
N ILE A 36 -11.35 7.62 -4.76
CA ILE A 36 -12.10 6.66 -5.58
C ILE A 36 -13.54 6.56 -5.08
N GLU A 37 -13.79 6.50 -3.77
CA GLU A 37 -15.16 6.43 -3.23
C GLU A 37 -16.06 7.59 -3.69
N LYS A 38 -15.46 8.77 -3.93
CA LYS A 38 -16.20 9.94 -4.43
C LYS A 38 -16.43 9.93 -5.94
N GLN A 39 -15.68 9.15 -6.67
CA GLN A 39 -15.80 9.04 -8.13
C GLN A 39 -16.77 7.91 -8.55
N LEU A 40 -17.19 7.07 -7.60
CA LEU A 40 -18.15 6.02 -7.88
C LEU A 40 -19.51 6.59 -8.25
N PRO A 41 -20.25 5.95 -9.16
CA PRO A 41 -21.61 6.32 -9.49
C PRO A 41 -22.52 6.30 -8.24
N VAL A 42 -23.53 7.15 -8.23
CA VAL A 42 -24.50 7.21 -7.12
C VAL A 42 -25.15 5.84 -6.93
N GLY A 43 -25.07 5.32 -5.69
CA GLY A 43 -25.64 4.03 -5.33
C GLY A 43 -24.68 2.84 -5.47
N VAL A 44 -23.46 3.04 -5.96
CA VAL A 44 -22.41 2.00 -5.96
C VAL A 44 -21.56 2.17 -4.72
N PRO A 45 -21.59 1.20 -3.76
CA PRO A 45 -20.76 1.30 -2.57
C PRO A 45 -19.28 1.04 -2.90
N TYR A 46 -18.39 1.75 -2.20
CA TYR A 46 -16.97 1.38 -2.19
C TYR A 46 -16.79 0.12 -1.33
N ILE A 47 -16.01 -0.83 -1.82
CA ILE A 47 -15.64 -2.01 -1.04
C ILE A 47 -14.43 -1.66 -0.20
N SER A 48 -14.63 -1.65 1.10
CA SER A 48 -13.59 -1.35 2.09
C SER A 48 -12.61 -2.51 2.26
N ASN A 49 -11.42 -2.20 2.74
CA ASN A 49 -10.38 -3.20 2.98
C ASN A 49 -9.73 -2.99 4.34
N ASP A 50 -9.45 -4.10 5.02
CA ASP A 50 -8.67 -4.12 6.25
C ASP A 50 -7.18 -4.17 5.90
N VAL A 51 -6.35 -3.47 6.68
CA VAL A 51 -4.90 -3.55 6.61
C VAL A 51 -4.36 -3.65 8.03
N TYR A 52 -3.54 -4.66 8.27
CA TYR A 52 -2.82 -4.83 9.53
C TYR A 52 -1.34 -5.05 9.25
N LEU A 53 -0.47 -4.31 9.92
CA LEU A 53 0.98 -4.46 9.86
C LEU A 53 1.56 -4.30 11.26
N ASP A 54 2.47 -5.21 11.63
CA ASP A 54 3.24 -5.17 12.86
C ASP A 54 4.71 -5.53 12.61
N ARG A 55 5.51 -5.68 13.65
CA ARG A 55 6.91 -6.11 13.56
C ARG A 55 7.15 -7.57 13.90
N GLU A 56 6.14 -8.26 14.39
CA GLU A 56 6.29 -9.62 14.94
C GLU A 56 5.76 -10.68 13.99
N THR A 57 4.61 -10.43 13.38
CA THR A 57 3.89 -11.44 12.60
C THR A 57 3.60 -11.03 11.16
N GLN A 58 3.41 -9.74 10.89
CA GLN A 58 2.97 -9.25 9.58
C GLN A 58 3.67 -7.92 9.22
N GLN A 59 4.99 -7.99 9.05
CA GLN A 59 5.80 -6.83 8.64
C GLN A 59 5.57 -6.47 7.17
N ILE A 60 5.41 -7.50 6.33
CA ILE A 60 5.25 -7.35 4.88
C ILE A 60 3.97 -8.04 4.43
N ILE A 61 3.11 -7.29 3.76
CA ILE A 61 1.95 -7.82 3.05
C ILE A 61 2.30 -7.92 1.56
N MET A 62 2.32 -9.14 1.03
CA MET A 62 2.33 -9.40 -0.40
C MET A 62 0.91 -9.41 -0.92
N ILE A 63 0.60 -8.54 -1.88
CA ILE A 63 -0.73 -8.45 -2.47
C ILE A 63 -0.68 -8.97 -3.90
N THR A 64 -1.28 -10.12 -4.15
CA THR A 64 -1.38 -10.73 -5.48
C THR A 64 -2.80 -10.60 -6.03
N GLY A 65 -2.95 -10.80 -7.32
CA GLY A 65 -4.25 -10.76 -8.00
C GLY A 65 -4.12 -10.29 -9.45
N PRO A 66 -5.20 -10.40 -10.23
CA PRO A 66 -5.19 -10.01 -11.63
C PRO A 66 -4.96 -8.50 -11.81
N ASN A 67 -4.62 -8.09 -13.03
CA ASN A 67 -4.53 -6.68 -13.36
C ASN A 67 -5.91 -6.02 -13.18
N MET A 68 -5.90 -4.75 -12.79
CA MET A 68 -7.11 -3.97 -12.49
C MET A 68 -7.96 -4.51 -11.32
N SER A 69 -7.42 -5.38 -10.46
CA SER A 69 -8.12 -5.90 -9.29
C SER A 69 -8.16 -4.94 -8.09
N GLY A 70 -7.55 -3.78 -8.19
CA GLY A 70 -7.53 -2.81 -7.08
C GLY A 70 -6.28 -2.86 -6.19
N LYS A 71 -5.27 -3.70 -6.47
CA LYS A 71 -4.01 -3.78 -5.70
C LYS A 71 -3.39 -2.41 -5.43
N SER A 72 -3.15 -1.64 -6.50
CA SER A 72 -2.60 -0.27 -6.38
C SER A 72 -3.52 0.69 -5.62
N ALA A 73 -4.84 0.45 -5.66
CA ALA A 73 -5.80 1.26 -4.90
C ALA A 73 -5.66 1.03 -3.40
N ILE A 74 -5.45 -0.21 -2.96
CA ILE A 74 -5.21 -0.56 -1.55
C ILE A 74 -3.91 0.08 -1.04
N LEU A 75 -2.83 0.05 -1.82
CA LEU A 75 -1.57 0.71 -1.46
C LEU A 75 -1.78 2.22 -1.26
N ARG A 76 -2.40 2.88 -2.25
CA ARG A 76 -2.67 4.32 -2.19
C ARG A 76 -3.65 4.69 -1.08
N GLN A 77 -4.69 3.90 -0.86
CA GLN A 77 -5.62 4.04 0.25
C GLN A 77 -4.88 4.06 1.58
N THR A 78 -4.02 3.07 1.83
CA THR A 78 -3.23 2.96 3.05
C THR A 78 -2.33 4.18 3.25
N ALA A 79 -1.60 4.60 2.20
CA ALA A 79 -0.76 5.80 2.26
C ALA A 79 -1.55 7.06 2.60
N LEU A 80 -2.71 7.25 1.97
CA LEU A 80 -3.55 8.43 2.18
C LEU A 80 -4.16 8.45 3.58
N ILE A 81 -4.63 7.30 4.08
CA ILE A 81 -5.16 7.19 5.46
C ILE A 81 -4.07 7.55 6.48
N VAL A 82 -2.86 6.98 6.34
CA VAL A 82 -1.73 7.28 7.24
C VAL A 82 -1.34 8.76 7.16
N LEU A 83 -1.24 9.33 5.96
CA LEU A 83 -0.93 10.75 5.78
C LEU A 83 -1.99 11.64 6.41
N MET A 84 -3.27 11.37 6.16
CA MET A 84 -4.40 12.14 6.74
C MET A 84 -4.40 12.06 8.26
N ALA A 85 -4.21 10.87 8.84
CA ALA A 85 -4.13 10.67 10.28
C ALA A 85 -3.03 11.55 10.91
N GLN A 86 -1.83 11.55 10.33
CA GLN A 86 -0.70 12.31 10.86
C GLN A 86 -0.78 13.81 10.61
N MET A 87 -1.60 14.27 9.67
CA MET A 87 -1.92 15.68 9.48
C MET A 87 -2.96 16.18 10.51
N GLY A 88 -3.50 15.32 11.36
CA GLY A 88 -4.56 15.64 12.31
C GLY A 88 -5.96 15.69 11.69
N SER A 89 -6.16 15.06 10.54
CA SER A 89 -7.46 14.89 9.90
C SER A 89 -8.13 13.59 10.36
N PHE A 90 -9.46 13.55 10.31
CA PHE A 90 -10.22 12.31 10.35
C PHE A 90 -10.01 11.53 9.06
N VAL A 91 -10.20 10.21 9.11
CA VAL A 91 -9.82 9.27 8.06
C VAL A 91 -10.99 8.42 7.56
N PRO A 92 -10.99 8.02 6.28
CA PRO A 92 -12.03 7.19 5.68
C PRO A 92 -11.88 5.71 6.06
N ALA A 93 -12.31 5.35 7.26
CA ALA A 93 -12.27 4.00 7.79
C ALA A 93 -13.38 3.79 8.82
N GLU A 94 -13.60 2.58 9.29
CA GLU A 94 -14.41 2.31 10.49
C GLU A 94 -13.60 2.63 11.75
N SER A 95 -12.33 2.21 11.78
CA SER A 95 -11.39 2.58 12.83
C SER A 95 -9.96 2.53 12.30
N VAL A 96 -9.09 3.36 12.89
CA VAL A 96 -7.65 3.33 12.65
C VAL A 96 -6.93 3.45 13.98
N ARG A 97 -6.03 2.50 14.25
CA ARG A 97 -5.03 2.61 15.32
C ARG A 97 -3.65 2.45 14.71
N MET A 98 -2.75 3.37 14.97
CA MET A 98 -1.43 3.32 14.37
C MET A 98 -0.37 4.05 15.18
N GLY A 99 0.84 3.50 15.15
CA GLY A 99 2.03 4.21 15.60
C GLY A 99 2.43 5.32 14.62
N ILE A 100 3.25 6.24 15.11
CA ILE A 100 3.79 7.32 14.28
C ILE A 100 4.61 6.73 13.12
N VAL A 101 4.38 7.24 11.91
CA VAL A 101 5.14 6.93 10.69
C VAL A 101 5.94 8.17 10.30
N ASP A 102 7.26 8.06 10.24
CA ASP A 102 8.13 9.21 9.95
C ASP A 102 8.39 9.41 8.45
N LYS A 103 8.26 8.34 7.66
CA LYS A 103 8.46 8.37 6.21
C LYS A 103 7.47 7.44 5.52
N ILE A 104 6.87 7.93 4.45
CA ILE A 104 6.06 7.13 3.53
C ILE A 104 6.80 7.10 2.20
N PHE A 105 7.27 5.92 1.82
CA PHE A 105 7.89 5.69 0.53
C PHE A 105 6.91 5.01 -0.40
N THR A 106 6.78 5.54 -1.59
CA THR A 106 5.90 4.97 -2.61
C THR A 106 6.65 4.76 -3.92
N ARG A 107 6.57 3.56 -4.44
CA ARG A 107 6.90 3.24 -5.82
C ARG A 107 5.65 2.63 -6.46
N VAL A 108 4.73 3.50 -6.86
CA VAL A 108 3.39 3.12 -7.35
C VAL A 108 3.16 3.78 -8.71
N GLY A 109 3.00 2.97 -9.74
CA GLY A 109 2.79 3.38 -11.11
C GLY A 109 4.08 3.67 -11.88
N ALA A 110 4.10 3.34 -13.17
CA ALA A 110 5.18 3.75 -14.06
C ALA A 110 4.96 5.22 -14.46
N SER A 111 5.89 6.09 -14.11
CA SER A 111 6.00 7.36 -14.81
C SER A 111 6.78 7.08 -16.11
N ASP A 112 6.04 6.77 -17.18
CA ASP A 112 6.61 6.67 -18.52
C ASP A 112 7.09 8.07 -18.98
N ASN A 113 8.17 8.54 -18.40
CA ASN A 113 8.80 9.77 -18.85
C ASN A 113 9.72 9.47 -20.05
N ILE A 114 9.10 9.03 -21.14
CA ILE A 114 9.75 8.66 -22.41
C ILE A 114 10.56 9.85 -22.99
N SER A 115 10.32 11.05 -22.50
CA SER A 115 10.94 12.28 -23.01
C SER A 115 12.43 12.44 -22.71
N MET A 116 12.99 11.68 -21.77
CA MET A 116 14.39 11.79 -21.34
C MET A 116 15.28 10.62 -21.84
N GLY A 117 14.74 9.64 -22.57
CA GLY A 117 15.53 8.53 -23.13
C GLY A 117 16.12 7.58 -22.08
N GLU A 118 15.72 7.69 -20.81
CA GLU A 118 16.12 6.76 -19.77
C GLU A 118 15.28 5.48 -19.85
N SER A 119 15.90 4.35 -19.59
CA SER A 119 15.20 3.08 -19.46
C SER A 119 14.25 3.14 -18.25
N THR A 120 12.96 2.86 -18.47
CA THR A 120 11.95 2.79 -17.39
C THR A 120 12.40 1.88 -16.26
N PHE A 121 13.10 0.80 -16.59
CA PHE A 121 13.72 -0.12 -15.64
C PHE A 121 14.80 0.55 -14.78
N MET A 122 15.67 1.37 -15.37
CA MET A 122 16.71 2.07 -14.60
C MET A 122 16.14 3.13 -13.66
N VAL A 123 15.09 3.84 -14.09
CA VAL A 123 14.37 4.79 -13.23
C VAL A 123 13.76 4.03 -12.03
N GLU A 124 13.09 2.90 -12.29
CA GLU A 124 12.52 2.05 -11.25
C GLU A 124 13.58 1.57 -10.24
N MET A 125 14.73 1.10 -10.73
CA MET A 125 15.82 0.63 -9.85
C MET A 125 16.45 1.76 -9.04
N ASN A 126 16.62 2.94 -9.62
CA ASN A 126 17.14 4.11 -8.91
C ASN A 126 16.18 4.59 -7.80
N GLU A 127 14.87 4.64 -8.09
CA GLU A 127 13.86 4.98 -7.08
C GLU A 127 13.82 3.95 -5.97
N THR A 128 13.83 2.67 -6.32
CA THR A 128 13.86 1.57 -5.34
C THR A 128 15.13 1.64 -4.48
N ALA A 129 16.30 1.83 -5.07
CA ALA A 129 17.55 2.00 -4.34
C ALA A 129 17.52 3.22 -3.40
N SER A 130 16.92 4.33 -3.84
CA SER A 130 16.72 5.50 -2.99
C SER A 130 15.85 5.17 -1.78
N ILE A 131 14.77 4.40 -1.95
CA ILE A 131 13.92 3.94 -0.85
C ILE A 131 14.74 3.11 0.11
N LEU A 132 15.39 2.03 -0.37
CA LEU A 132 16.13 1.08 0.46
C LEU A 132 17.25 1.75 1.28
N ASN A 133 17.91 2.77 0.74
CA ASN A 133 18.98 3.51 1.42
C ASN A 133 18.46 4.52 2.47
N ASN A 134 17.17 4.83 2.50
CA ASN A 134 16.60 5.84 3.39
C ASN A 134 15.58 5.29 4.39
N ILE A 135 15.48 3.98 4.53
CA ILE A 135 14.57 3.30 5.46
C ILE A 135 14.90 3.67 6.90
N SER A 136 13.87 4.02 7.66
CA SER A 136 13.90 4.18 9.12
C SER A 136 13.05 3.09 9.78
N GLU A 137 13.14 2.98 11.09
CA GLU A 137 12.33 2.03 11.87
C GLU A 137 10.82 2.31 11.84
N ARG A 138 10.41 3.53 11.47
CA ARG A 138 9.01 3.95 11.39
C ARG A 138 8.54 4.19 9.95
N SER A 139 9.30 3.71 8.97
CA SER A 139 8.93 3.85 7.56
C SER A 139 7.75 2.95 7.19
N LEU A 140 6.89 3.47 6.33
CA LEU A 140 5.90 2.73 5.55
C LEU A 140 6.35 2.70 4.09
N VAL A 141 6.53 1.50 3.55
CA VAL A 141 7.02 1.28 2.18
C VAL A 141 5.91 0.66 1.33
N LEU A 142 5.62 1.25 0.19
CA LEU A 142 4.56 0.84 -0.73
C LEU A 142 5.16 0.60 -2.11
N LEU A 143 5.25 -0.66 -2.51
CA LEU A 143 5.84 -1.09 -3.78
C LEU A 143 4.77 -1.70 -4.68
N ASP A 144 4.71 -1.26 -5.92
CA ASP A 144 3.72 -1.72 -6.90
C ASP A 144 4.41 -2.21 -8.17
N GLU A 145 4.26 -3.49 -8.45
CA GLU A 145 4.72 -4.15 -9.67
C GLU A 145 6.22 -3.95 -9.97
N ILE A 146 7.08 -4.05 -8.97
CA ILE A 146 8.54 -3.96 -9.14
C ILE A 146 9.04 -5.09 -10.04
N GLY A 147 9.99 -4.78 -10.95
CA GLY A 147 10.60 -5.72 -11.88
C GLY A 147 9.84 -5.89 -13.19
N ARG A 148 8.81 -5.09 -13.45
CA ARG A 148 8.02 -5.19 -14.69
C ARG A 148 8.77 -4.76 -15.95
N GLY A 149 9.81 -3.94 -15.80
CA GLY A 149 10.58 -3.37 -16.89
C GLY A 149 11.68 -4.29 -17.47
N THR A 150 11.77 -5.56 -17.03
CA THR A 150 12.79 -6.52 -17.47
C THR A 150 12.20 -7.89 -17.82
N SER A 151 13.04 -8.91 -18.01
CA SER A 151 12.55 -10.27 -18.22
C SER A 151 11.83 -10.80 -16.98
N THR A 152 10.87 -11.71 -17.16
CA THR A 152 10.07 -12.25 -16.05
C THR A 152 10.96 -12.86 -14.96
N TYR A 153 11.96 -13.63 -15.30
CA TYR A 153 12.85 -14.27 -14.32
C TYR A 153 13.71 -13.25 -13.56
N ASP A 154 14.22 -12.24 -14.25
CA ASP A 154 14.98 -11.15 -13.60
C ASP A 154 14.06 -10.34 -12.70
N GLY A 155 12.84 -10.03 -13.16
CA GLY A 155 11.84 -9.31 -12.38
C GLY A 155 11.46 -10.03 -11.08
N ILE A 156 11.20 -11.34 -11.15
CA ILE A 156 10.93 -12.19 -9.97
C ILE A 156 12.15 -12.15 -9.01
N SER A 157 13.36 -12.32 -9.54
CA SER A 157 14.58 -12.36 -8.73
C SER A 157 14.82 -11.03 -8.01
N ILE A 158 14.59 -9.91 -8.68
CA ILE A 158 14.71 -8.58 -8.10
C ILE A 158 13.64 -8.35 -7.03
N ALA A 159 12.38 -8.67 -7.33
CA ALA A 159 11.29 -8.52 -6.38
C ALA A 159 11.49 -9.37 -5.12
N TRP A 160 11.97 -10.61 -5.30
CA TRP A 160 12.34 -11.48 -4.19
C TRP A 160 13.45 -10.88 -3.33
N ALA A 161 14.56 -10.48 -3.96
CA ALA A 161 15.72 -9.91 -3.24
C ALA A 161 15.36 -8.62 -2.47
N ILE A 162 14.51 -7.76 -3.04
CA ILE A 162 14.02 -6.56 -2.36
C ILE A 162 13.17 -6.93 -1.15
N SER A 163 12.26 -7.90 -1.28
CA SER A 163 11.40 -8.33 -0.19
C SER A 163 12.17 -8.98 0.94
N GLU A 164 13.13 -9.83 0.61
CA GLU A 164 14.07 -10.43 1.57
C GLU A 164 14.90 -9.35 2.29
N TYR A 165 15.46 -8.41 1.55
CA TYR A 165 16.20 -7.28 2.13
C TYR A 165 15.35 -6.46 3.11
N LEU A 166 14.10 -6.16 2.76
CA LEU A 166 13.17 -5.43 3.63
C LEU A 166 12.82 -6.23 4.89
N HIS A 167 12.61 -7.55 4.74
CA HIS A 167 12.32 -8.44 5.86
C HIS A 167 13.50 -8.54 6.85
N GLU A 168 14.74 -8.71 6.33
CA GLU A 168 15.95 -8.87 7.14
C GLU A 168 16.52 -7.52 7.61
N HIS A 169 15.99 -6.40 7.12
CA HIS A 169 16.51 -5.08 7.49
C HIS A 169 16.34 -4.80 8.99
N PRO A 170 17.38 -4.29 9.69
CA PRO A 170 17.31 -4.03 11.13
C PRO A 170 16.15 -3.13 11.56
N ASN A 171 15.76 -2.21 10.72
CA ASN A 171 14.67 -1.27 10.96
C ASN A 171 13.27 -1.87 10.74
N GLN A 172 13.15 -3.05 10.17
CA GLN A 172 11.89 -3.76 9.95
C GLN A 172 10.75 -2.84 9.43
N PRO A 173 10.91 -2.15 8.28
CA PRO A 173 9.90 -1.22 7.80
C PRO A 173 8.60 -1.95 7.47
N LYS A 174 7.46 -1.34 7.82
CA LYS A 174 6.15 -1.84 7.39
C LYS A 174 6.04 -1.74 5.88
N THR A 175 5.65 -2.82 5.21
CA THR A 175 5.68 -2.87 3.75
C THR A 175 4.39 -3.47 3.17
N LEU A 176 3.81 -2.81 2.17
CA LEU A 176 2.82 -3.40 1.26
C LEU A 176 3.47 -3.53 -0.12
N PHE A 177 3.47 -4.74 -0.64
CA PHE A 177 4.07 -5.06 -1.94
C PHE A 177 3.02 -5.68 -2.87
N ALA A 178 2.52 -4.93 -3.81
CA ALA A 178 1.62 -5.44 -4.84
C ALA A 178 2.43 -6.02 -6.01
N THR A 179 2.08 -7.21 -6.43
CA THR A 179 2.76 -7.92 -7.51
C THR A 179 1.82 -8.80 -8.32
N HIS A 180 2.23 -9.10 -9.54
CA HIS A 180 1.62 -10.14 -10.37
C HIS A 180 2.44 -11.44 -10.41
N TYR A 181 3.60 -11.46 -9.74
CA TYR A 181 4.44 -12.65 -9.64
C TYR A 181 3.90 -13.58 -8.55
N HIS A 182 3.25 -14.65 -8.97
CA HIS A 182 2.68 -15.65 -8.04
C HIS A 182 3.76 -16.45 -7.30
N GLU A 183 4.96 -16.48 -7.84
CA GLU A 183 6.13 -17.13 -7.24
C GLU A 183 6.51 -16.51 -5.88
N LEU A 184 6.22 -15.22 -5.69
CA LEU A 184 6.47 -14.55 -4.42
C LEU A 184 5.56 -15.06 -3.27
N ASN A 185 4.50 -15.80 -3.59
CA ASN A 185 3.68 -16.46 -2.56
C ASN A 185 4.47 -17.48 -1.74
N GLU A 186 5.55 -18.05 -2.28
CA GLU A 186 6.42 -18.98 -1.56
C GLU A 186 7.19 -18.30 -0.41
N MET A 187 7.28 -16.95 -0.42
CA MET A 187 7.98 -16.21 0.64
C MET A 187 7.30 -16.35 2.00
N GLU A 188 5.98 -16.50 2.07
CA GLU A 188 5.24 -16.73 3.32
C GLU A 188 5.70 -18.01 4.04
N VAL A 189 6.11 -19.02 3.29
CA VAL A 189 6.61 -20.28 3.86
C VAL A 189 8.03 -20.13 4.40
N THR A 190 8.81 -19.21 3.81
CA THR A 190 10.23 -19.05 4.11
C THR A 190 10.48 -17.98 5.16
N PHE A 191 9.66 -16.92 5.18
CA PHE A 191 9.85 -15.74 6.01
C PHE A 191 8.66 -15.53 6.96
N GLU A 192 8.89 -15.61 8.25
CA GLU A 192 7.85 -15.62 9.30
C GLU A 192 6.98 -14.36 9.35
N ARG A 193 7.48 -13.21 8.87
CA ARG A 193 6.78 -11.91 8.93
C ARG A 193 6.27 -11.44 7.56
N ILE A 194 6.22 -12.32 6.58
CA ILE A 194 5.61 -12.08 5.27
C ILE A 194 4.27 -12.82 5.20
N GLN A 195 3.21 -12.12 4.86
CA GLN A 195 1.88 -12.70 4.66
C GLN A 195 1.38 -12.39 3.25
N ASN A 196 0.74 -13.38 2.62
CA ASN A 196 0.19 -13.25 1.27
C ASN A 196 -1.32 -13.01 1.32
N PHE A 197 -1.76 -12.01 0.58
CA PHE A 197 -3.17 -11.71 0.38
C PHE A 197 -3.47 -11.69 -1.13
N ASN A 198 -4.64 -12.21 -1.47
CA ASN A 198 -5.08 -12.23 -2.85
C ASN A 198 -6.31 -11.34 -3.01
N VAL A 199 -6.24 -10.39 -3.93
CA VAL A 199 -7.41 -9.57 -4.29
C VAL A 199 -8.24 -10.34 -5.30
N SER A 200 -9.43 -10.76 -4.90
CA SER A 200 -10.39 -11.43 -5.76
C SER A 200 -11.32 -10.42 -6.44
N VAL A 201 -11.75 -10.76 -7.64
CA VAL A 201 -12.70 -9.96 -8.43
C VAL A 201 -14.00 -10.73 -8.52
N LYS A 202 -15.10 -10.16 -8.05
CA LYS A 202 -16.44 -10.70 -8.30
C LYS A 202 -17.07 -9.99 -9.51
N GLU A 203 -17.24 -10.73 -10.58
CA GLU A 203 -18.06 -10.28 -11.71
C GLU A 203 -19.53 -10.43 -11.35
N LEU A 204 -20.24 -9.33 -11.22
CA LEU A 204 -21.69 -9.26 -11.25
C LEU A 204 -22.11 -8.92 -12.67
N LYS A 205 -23.27 -9.42 -13.12
CA LYS A 205 -23.76 -9.43 -14.51
C LYS A 205 -23.53 -8.15 -15.33
N ASP A 206 -23.29 -7.00 -14.71
CA ASP A 206 -23.02 -5.72 -15.36
C ASP A 206 -21.97 -4.85 -14.61
N THR A 207 -21.29 -5.38 -13.59
CA THR A 207 -20.35 -4.61 -12.77
C THR A 207 -19.26 -5.54 -12.22
N VAL A 208 -18.02 -5.06 -12.23
CA VAL A 208 -16.89 -5.75 -11.61
C VAL A 208 -16.71 -5.18 -10.20
N LEU A 209 -16.84 -6.01 -9.18
CA LEU A 209 -16.54 -5.67 -7.80
C LEU A 209 -15.17 -6.23 -7.44
N PHE A 210 -14.28 -5.37 -6.98
CA PHE A 210 -12.96 -5.72 -6.44
C PHE A 210 -13.13 -6.03 -4.94
N ILE A 211 -12.73 -7.22 -4.50
CA ILE A 211 -12.88 -7.71 -3.11
C ILE A 211 -11.50 -8.08 -2.59
#